data_3b4a37427bfb2b483b46a60c3e9a207d
#
_entry.id   3b4a37427bfb2b483b46a60c3e9a207d
#
_cell.length_a   1.000
_cell.length_b   1.000
_cell.length_c   1.000
_cell.angle_alpha   90.00
_cell.angle_beta   90.00
_cell.angle_gamma   90.00
#
_symmetry.space_group_name_H-M   'P 1'
#
loop_
_entity.id
_entity.type
_entity.pdbx_description
1 polymer ?
#
loop_
_entity_poly.entity_id
_entity_poly.type
_entity_poly.pdbx_seq_one_letter_code
_entity_poly.pdbx_strand_id
1 'polypeptide(L)'
;MKNNKLREFIHKKTKIQVQKNILFIYILFLLTGISFFYYFGYLITSDPVYISIDKYIYIDTIKTHDLFLHYMGEYESNNNYRSVNQLGYLGKYQFSINTLKMLKIKCTPQEFIDQSQLQEYAMEKYLRYNKNKLINYIGKYQFTYKYNIYITESGLLAAAHLCGQGNVKKFLDEGYEFKDANNTSIKTYLTLFSGYNLQFK
;
A
#
# COMPACT_ATOMS: atom_id res chain seq x y z
N MET A 1 -11.98 9.14 14.93
CA MET A 1 -13.07 8.44 15.61
C MET A 1 -13.61 7.20 14.88
N LYS A 2 -13.80 7.19 13.55
CA LYS A 2 -14.34 6.01 12.82
C LYS A 2 -13.43 4.77 12.86
N ASN A 3 -12.11 4.93 12.82
CA ASN A 3 -11.15 3.80 12.84
C ASN A 3 -11.12 3.03 14.16
N ASN A 4 -11.38 3.68 15.29
CA ASN A 4 -11.44 2.99 16.58
C ASN A 4 -12.68 2.10 16.70
N LYS A 5 -13.85 2.54 16.22
CA LYS A 5 -15.07 1.72 16.21
C LYS A 5 -14.96 0.48 15.32
N LEU A 6 -14.28 0.59 14.17
CA LEU A 6 -14.05 -0.55 13.29
C LEU A 6 -13.08 -1.57 13.93
N ARG A 7 -12.01 -1.09 14.59
CA ARG A 7 -11.07 -1.94 15.34
C ARG A 7 -11.76 -2.68 16.47
N GLU A 8 -12.58 -1.98 17.27
CA GLU A 8 -13.38 -2.60 18.34
C GLU A 8 -14.37 -3.64 17.79
N PHE A 9 -15.02 -3.35 16.67
CA PHE A 9 -15.95 -4.28 16.04
C PHE A 9 -15.25 -5.55 15.53
N ILE A 10 -14.09 -5.41 14.86
CA ILE A 10 -13.29 -6.55 14.39
C ILE A 10 -12.78 -7.35 15.59
N HIS A 11 -12.23 -6.71 16.59
CA HIS A 11 -11.74 -7.36 17.81
C HIS A 11 -12.85 -8.13 18.54
N LYS A 12 -14.04 -7.52 18.67
CA LYS A 12 -15.21 -8.17 19.26
C LYS A 12 -15.69 -9.39 18.47
N LYS A 13 -15.69 -9.28 17.13
CA LYS A 13 -16.09 -10.39 16.25
C LYS A 13 -15.10 -11.57 16.30
N THR A 14 -13.81 -11.28 16.32
CA THR A 14 -12.74 -12.29 16.44
C THR A 14 -12.80 -12.98 17.80
N LYS A 15 -12.99 -12.21 18.89
CA LYS A 15 -13.14 -12.76 20.25
C LYS A 15 -14.35 -13.68 20.36
N ILE A 16 -15.49 -13.33 19.77
CA ILE A 16 -16.71 -14.15 19.77
C ILE A 16 -16.48 -15.44 18.97
N GLN A 17 -15.79 -15.39 17.83
CA GLN A 17 -15.52 -16.57 17.01
C GLN A 17 -14.56 -17.53 17.74
N VAL A 18 -13.52 -17.01 18.38
CA VAL A 18 -12.60 -17.80 19.21
C VAL A 18 -13.33 -18.48 20.36
N GLN A 19 -14.21 -17.75 21.07
CA GLN A 19 -15.01 -18.34 22.15
C GLN A 19 -15.95 -19.45 21.67
N LYS A 20 -16.56 -19.30 20.48
CA LYS A 20 -17.39 -20.35 19.88
C LYS A 20 -16.58 -21.60 19.52
N ASN A 21 -15.37 -21.41 18.98
CA ASN A 21 -14.49 -22.53 18.64
C ASN A 21 -14.01 -23.27 19.90
N ILE A 22 -13.67 -22.56 20.95
CA ILE A 22 -13.29 -23.14 22.24
C ILE A 22 -14.47 -23.91 22.84
N LEU A 23 -15.67 -23.35 22.83
CA LEU A 23 -16.86 -24.01 23.31
C LEU A 23 -17.19 -25.27 22.50
N PHE A 24 -17.05 -25.24 21.18
CA PHE A 24 -17.24 -26.38 20.31
C PHE A 24 -16.25 -27.54 20.61
N ILE A 25 -14.97 -27.18 20.81
CA ILE A 25 -13.94 -28.17 21.21
C ILE A 25 -14.26 -28.75 22.58
N TYR A 26 -14.70 -27.91 23.52
CA TYR A 26 -15.10 -28.37 24.87
C TYR A 26 -16.26 -29.39 24.82
N ILE A 27 -17.27 -29.12 24.01
CA ILE A 27 -18.43 -30.01 23.81
C ILE A 27 -17.99 -31.33 23.14
N LEU A 28 -17.08 -31.28 22.17
CA LEU A 28 -16.53 -32.45 21.47
C LEU A 28 -15.78 -33.38 22.44
N PHE A 29 -15.00 -32.81 23.37
CA PHE A 29 -14.26 -33.56 24.40
C PHE A 29 -15.17 -34.20 25.45
N LEU A 30 -16.24 -33.53 25.85
CA LEU A 30 -17.23 -34.10 26.76
C LEU A 30 -17.94 -35.33 26.14
N LEU A 31 -18.11 -35.34 24.82
CA LEU A 31 -18.74 -36.44 24.09
C LEU A 31 -17.81 -37.63 23.83
N THR A 32 -16.51 -37.44 23.80
CA THR A 32 -15.51 -38.46 23.42
C THR A 32 -14.80 -39.12 24.61
N GLY A 33 -14.97 -38.61 25.85
CA GLY A 33 -14.38 -39.24 27.06
C GLY A 33 -12.87 -39.26 27.13
N ILE A 34 -12.15 -38.51 26.27
CA ILE A 34 -10.69 -38.44 26.23
C ILE A 34 -10.20 -37.42 27.27
N SER A 35 -9.17 -37.74 28.04
CA SER A 35 -8.69 -36.96 29.18
C SER A 35 -8.26 -35.54 28.75
N PHE A 36 -9.14 -34.62 29.03
CA PHE A 36 -9.07 -33.19 28.74
C PHE A 36 -7.81 -32.47 29.30
N PHE A 37 -7.30 -32.95 30.44
CA PHE A 37 -6.22 -32.27 31.15
C PHE A 37 -4.87 -32.26 30.41
N TYR A 38 -4.58 -33.27 29.58
CA TYR A 38 -3.31 -33.33 28.85
C TYR A 38 -3.27 -32.37 27.66
N TYR A 39 -4.39 -32.20 26.96
CA TYR A 39 -4.46 -31.35 25.77
C TYR A 39 -4.69 -29.86 26.12
N PHE A 40 -5.40 -29.61 27.20
CA PHE A 40 -5.65 -28.22 27.67
C PHE A 40 -4.38 -27.62 28.31
N GLY A 41 -3.58 -28.41 29.03
CA GLY A 41 -2.26 -28.00 29.51
C GLY A 41 -1.29 -27.63 28.37
N TYR A 42 -1.31 -28.40 27.29
CA TYR A 42 -0.49 -28.14 26.10
C TYR A 42 -0.93 -26.85 25.36
N LEU A 43 -2.24 -26.59 25.28
CA LEU A 43 -2.76 -25.38 24.65
C LEU A 43 -2.56 -24.09 25.48
N ILE A 44 -2.44 -24.22 26.82
CA ILE A 44 -2.20 -23.05 27.70
C ILE A 44 -0.70 -22.75 27.79
N THR A 45 0.17 -23.76 27.67
CA THR A 45 1.64 -23.60 27.76
C THR A 45 2.32 -23.37 26.42
N SER A 46 1.64 -23.59 25.31
CA SER A 46 2.14 -23.22 23.98
C SER A 46 1.75 -21.78 23.64
N ASP A 47 2.50 -20.82 24.18
CA ASP A 47 2.62 -19.53 23.51
C ASP A 47 3.05 -19.81 22.09
N PRO A 48 2.37 -19.51 21.11
CA PRO A 48 2.67 -18.55 20.08
C PRO A 48 1.61 -18.40 18.96
N VAL A 49 0.56 -19.19 18.97
CA VAL A 49 -0.43 -19.09 17.88
C VAL A 49 -1.16 -17.71 17.91
N TYR A 50 -1.28 -17.12 19.10
CA TYR A 50 -1.89 -15.79 19.25
C TYR A 50 -0.99 -14.66 18.75
N ILE A 51 0.33 -14.79 18.98
CA ILE A 51 1.33 -13.77 18.55
C ILE A 51 1.50 -13.79 17.02
N SER A 52 1.38 -14.96 16.39
CA SER A 52 1.57 -15.06 14.94
C SER A 52 0.38 -14.49 14.15
N ILE A 53 -0.86 -14.70 14.59
CA ILE A 53 -2.06 -14.17 13.91
C ILE A 53 -2.13 -12.65 14.08
N ASP A 54 -1.88 -12.14 15.28
CA ASP A 54 -1.85 -10.69 15.53
C ASP A 54 -0.66 -10.03 14.80
N LYS A 55 0.47 -10.71 14.70
CA LYS A 55 1.64 -10.24 13.96
C LYS A 55 1.37 -10.19 12.45
N TYR A 56 0.70 -11.19 11.87
CA TYR A 56 0.31 -11.18 10.45
C TYR A 56 -0.78 -10.16 10.16
N ILE A 57 -1.80 -10.04 11.00
CA ILE A 57 -2.87 -9.04 10.85
C ILE A 57 -2.30 -7.62 11.07
N TYR A 58 -1.34 -7.46 12.00
CA TYR A 58 -0.72 -6.17 12.28
C TYR A 58 0.22 -5.72 11.14
N ILE A 59 0.97 -6.63 10.52
CA ILE A 59 1.83 -6.33 9.37
C ILE A 59 0.99 -5.94 8.15
N ASP A 60 -0.10 -6.66 7.89
CA ASP A 60 -0.99 -6.36 6.75
C ASP A 60 -1.80 -5.05 6.94
N THR A 61 -1.87 -4.51 8.17
CA THR A 61 -2.55 -3.24 8.46
C THR A 61 -1.64 -2.02 8.49
N ILE A 62 -0.32 -2.20 8.62
CA ILE A 62 0.63 -1.07 8.62
C ILE A 62 1.18 -0.85 7.20
N LYS A 63 0.51 0.01 6.46
CA LYS A 63 0.96 0.49 5.16
C LYS A 63 2.05 1.55 5.36
N THR A 64 3.31 1.11 5.40
CA THR A 64 4.47 1.98 5.60
C THR A 64 4.94 2.63 4.29
N HIS A 65 5.83 3.62 4.41
CA HIS A 65 6.50 4.23 3.26
C HIS A 65 7.32 3.20 2.46
N ASP A 66 8.08 2.35 3.13
CA ASP A 66 8.91 1.34 2.48
C ASP A 66 8.05 0.30 1.72
N LEU A 67 6.91 -0.10 2.28
CA LEU A 67 5.95 -0.96 1.59
C LEU A 67 5.32 -0.26 0.38
N PHE A 68 5.04 1.03 0.46
CA PHE A 68 4.58 1.80 -0.70
C PHE A 68 5.60 1.76 -1.84
N LEU A 69 6.87 2.02 -1.55
CA LEU A 69 7.96 1.97 -2.54
C LEU A 69 8.16 0.56 -3.10
N HIS A 70 8.06 -0.46 -2.25
CA HIS A 70 8.15 -1.86 -2.67
C HIS A 70 7.04 -2.21 -3.67
N TYR A 71 5.78 -1.98 -3.32
CA TYR A 71 4.65 -2.33 -4.19
C TYR A 71 4.57 -1.44 -5.43
N MET A 72 5.00 -0.18 -5.35
CA MET A 72 5.13 0.67 -6.53
C MET A 72 6.14 0.07 -7.52
N GLY A 73 7.35 -0.31 -7.05
CA GLY A 73 8.35 -0.95 -7.88
C GLY A 73 7.91 -2.32 -8.41
N GLU A 74 7.19 -3.10 -7.61
CA GLU A 74 6.62 -4.37 -8.04
C GLU A 74 5.62 -4.19 -9.19
N TYR A 75 4.72 -3.23 -9.06
CA TYR A 75 3.71 -2.94 -10.08
C TYR A 75 4.31 -2.41 -11.39
N GLU A 76 5.36 -1.58 -11.30
CA GLU A 76 6.00 -0.95 -12.46
C GLU A 76 6.94 -1.90 -13.22
N SER A 77 7.69 -2.76 -12.51
CA SER A 77 8.76 -3.55 -13.14
C SER A 77 9.10 -4.87 -12.43
N ASN A 78 8.26 -5.37 -11.52
CA ASN A 78 8.60 -6.46 -10.59
C ASN A 78 9.87 -6.17 -9.76
N ASN A 79 10.02 -4.93 -9.29
CA ASN A 79 11.18 -4.43 -8.55
C ASN A 79 12.53 -4.55 -9.32
N ASN A 80 12.50 -4.58 -10.65
CA ASN A 80 13.69 -4.74 -11.46
C ASN A 80 14.34 -3.38 -11.78
N TYR A 81 15.45 -3.07 -11.11
CA TYR A 81 16.24 -1.84 -11.35
C TYR A 81 16.83 -1.75 -12.76
N ARG A 82 16.97 -2.88 -13.48
CA ARG A 82 17.51 -2.92 -14.83
C ARG A 82 16.46 -2.97 -15.92
N SER A 83 15.19 -2.84 -15.57
CA SER A 83 14.08 -2.86 -16.51
C SER A 83 14.11 -1.64 -17.43
N VAL A 84 13.91 -1.89 -18.73
CA VAL A 84 13.61 -0.86 -19.72
C VAL A 84 12.44 -1.34 -20.55
N ASN A 85 11.35 -0.59 -20.58
CA ASN A 85 10.19 -0.98 -21.37
C ASN A 85 10.30 -0.50 -22.83
N GLN A 86 9.35 -0.92 -23.67
CA GLN A 86 9.34 -0.59 -25.10
C GLN A 86 9.22 0.93 -25.39
N LEU A 87 8.72 1.71 -24.44
CA LEU A 87 8.58 3.16 -24.52
C LEU A 87 9.80 3.91 -23.97
N GLY A 88 10.85 3.18 -23.54
CA GLY A 88 12.08 3.74 -23.00
C GLY A 88 11.98 4.24 -21.55
N TYR A 89 11.00 3.77 -20.77
CA TYR A 89 10.96 4.02 -19.33
C TYR A 89 11.95 3.12 -18.59
N LEU A 90 12.58 3.66 -17.56
CA LEU A 90 13.79 3.14 -16.96
C LEU A 90 13.62 2.70 -15.52
N GLY A 91 14.18 1.54 -15.20
CA GLY A 91 14.43 1.04 -13.86
C GLY A 91 13.20 0.57 -13.10
N LYS A 92 13.40 0.40 -11.80
CA LYS A 92 12.40 -0.13 -10.86
C LYS A 92 11.06 0.61 -10.93
N TYR A 93 11.08 1.93 -11.06
CA TYR A 93 9.89 2.78 -11.04
C TYR A 93 9.50 3.33 -12.40
N GLN A 94 10.07 2.81 -13.48
CA GLN A 94 9.76 3.17 -14.87
C GLN A 94 9.79 4.69 -15.13
N PHE A 95 10.92 5.35 -14.82
CA PHE A 95 11.11 6.78 -15.05
C PHE A 95 11.40 7.11 -16.52
N SER A 96 10.77 8.18 -17.01
CA SER A 96 11.21 8.79 -18.28
C SER A 96 12.41 9.71 -18.03
N ILE A 97 13.29 9.82 -19.04
CA ILE A 97 14.41 10.80 -19.02
C ILE A 97 13.89 12.23 -18.84
N ASN A 98 12.72 12.56 -19.37
CA ASN A 98 12.13 13.88 -19.22
C ASN A 98 11.73 14.16 -17.76
N THR A 99 11.19 13.15 -17.06
CA THR A 99 10.89 13.26 -15.63
C THR A 99 12.16 13.47 -14.82
N LEU A 100 13.25 12.75 -15.11
CA LEU A 100 14.54 12.93 -14.44
C LEU A 100 15.11 14.34 -14.67
N LYS A 101 15.04 14.85 -15.91
CA LYS A 101 15.45 16.23 -16.23
C LYS A 101 14.61 17.27 -15.47
N MET A 102 13.28 17.07 -15.40
CA MET A 102 12.38 17.93 -14.62
C MET A 102 12.77 17.96 -13.14
N LEU A 103 13.17 16.80 -12.61
CA LEU A 103 13.67 16.69 -11.25
C LEU A 103 15.11 17.22 -11.06
N LYS A 104 15.76 17.77 -12.11
CA LYS A 104 17.15 18.20 -12.11
C LYS A 104 18.13 17.07 -11.72
N ILE A 105 17.83 15.85 -12.11
CA ILE A 105 18.71 14.69 -12.01
C ILE A 105 19.44 14.56 -13.36
N LYS A 106 20.75 14.78 -13.33
CA LYS A 106 21.60 14.72 -14.52
C LYS A 106 22.24 13.33 -14.58
N CYS A 107 21.79 12.49 -15.49
CA CYS A 107 22.35 11.18 -15.77
C CYS A 107 21.99 10.75 -17.18
N THR A 108 22.78 9.87 -17.75
CA THR A 108 22.42 9.09 -18.94
C THR A 108 21.45 7.96 -18.57
N PRO A 109 20.71 7.38 -19.53
CA PRO A 109 19.87 6.21 -19.26
C PRO A 109 20.65 5.07 -18.63
N GLN A 110 21.87 4.81 -19.11
CA GLN A 110 22.71 3.72 -18.59
C GLN A 110 23.16 3.96 -17.15
N GLU A 111 23.62 5.18 -16.82
CA GLU A 111 23.98 5.54 -15.45
C GLU A 111 22.79 5.40 -14.50
N PHE A 112 21.58 5.75 -14.95
CA PHE A 112 20.37 5.60 -14.13
C PHE A 112 20.06 4.13 -13.83
N ILE A 113 20.15 3.26 -14.87
CA ILE A 113 19.90 1.82 -14.76
C ILE A 113 20.92 1.13 -13.86
N ASP A 114 22.18 1.55 -13.91
CA ASP A 114 23.27 0.91 -13.16
C ASP A 114 23.29 1.34 -11.66
N GLN A 115 22.55 2.39 -11.29
CA GLN A 115 22.57 2.97 -9.94
C GLN A 115 21.20 2.84 -9.24
N SER A 116 20.99 1.75 -8.50
CA SER A 116 19.74 1.53 -7.75
C SER A 116 19.43 2.65 -6.75
N GLN A 117 20.45 3.15 -6.04
CA GLN A 117 20.30 4.27 -5.10
C GLN A 117 19.85 5.56 -5.77
N LEU A 118 20.30 5.82 -7.02
CA LEU A 118 19.84 6.98 -7.79
C LEU A 118 18.35 6.85 -8.16
N GLN A 119 17.87 5.63 -8.42
CA GLN A 119 16.47 5.35 -8.70
C GLN A 119 15.59 5.56 -7.46
N GLU A 120 16.03 5.08 -6.28
CA GLU A 120 15.33 5.34 -5.01
C GLU A 120 15.30 6.85 -4.71
N TYR A 121 16.42 7.53 -4.84
CA TYR A 121 16.49 8.99 -4.69
C TYR A 121 15.56 9.73 -5.65
N ALA A 122 15.49 9.30 -6.91
CA ALA A 122 14.61 9.89 -7.91
C ALA A 122 13.14 9.75 -7.52
N MET A 123 12.76 8.57 -7.02
CA MET A 123 11.38 8.29 -6.57
C MET A 123 11.00 9.16 -5.37
N GLU A 124 11.86 9.24 -4.35
CA GLU A 124 11.67 10.13 -3.20
C GLU A 124 11.51 11.60 -3.61
N LYS A 125 12.37 12.05 -4.51
CA LYS A 125 12.31 13.42 -5.02
C LYS A 125 11.05 13.69 -5.83
N TYR A 126 10.59 12.71 -6.60
CA TYR A 126 9.38 12.82 -7.40
C TYR A 126 8.11 12.83 -6.54
N LEU A 127 8.06 11.99 -5.52
CA LEU A 127 6.96 12.00 -4.55
C LEU A 127 6.86 13.36 -3.84
N ARG A 128 7.97 13.91 -3.36
CA ARG A 128 8.00 15.27 -2.76
C ARG A 128 7.57 16.35 -3.74
N TYR A 129 8.04 16.29 -4.98
CA TYR A 129 7.63 17.22 -6.02
C TYR A 129 6.11 17.19 -6.23
N ASN A 130 5.54 16.00 -6.40
CA ASN A 130 4.11 15.82 -6.60
C ASN A 130 3.30 16.24 -5.36
N LYS A 131 3.77 15.92 -4.16
CA LYS A 131 3.13 16.36 -2.90
C LYS A 131 3.02 17.89 -2.85
N ASN A 132 4.10 18.60 -3.14
CA ASN A 132 4.10 20.05 -3.17
C ASN A 132 3.13 20.61 -4.23
N LYS A 133 3.06 20.00 -5.41
CA LYS A 133 2.14 20.39 -6.49
C LYS A 133 0.66 20.09 -6.19
N LEU A 134 0.41 19.09 -5.35
CA LEU A 134 -0.92 18.63 -4.97
C LEU A 134 -1.33 19.05 -3.55
N ILE A 135 -0.53 19.85 -2.83
CA ILE A 135 -0.74 20.13 -1.40
C ILE A 135 -2.15 20.63 -1.08
N ASN A 136 -2.70 21.55 -1.88
CA ASN A 136 -4.06 22.07 -1.71
C ASN A 136 -5.13 21.01 -2.00
N TYR A 137 -4.88 20.12 -2.97
CA TYR A 137 -5.77 19.03 -3.34
C TYR A 137 -5.75 17.92 -2.27
N ILE A 138 -4.57 17.60 -1.74
CA ILE A 138 -4.43 16.69 -0.62
C ILE A 138 -5.21 17.24 0.58
N GLY A 139 -5.01 18.50 0.95
CA GLY A 139 -5.73 19.14 2.05
C GLY A 139 -7.25 19.16 1.87
N LYS A 140 -7.73 19.33 0.64
CA LYS A 140 -9.16 19.39 0.32
C LYS A 140 -9.84 18.03 0.25
N TYR A 141 -9.17 17.03 -0.33
CA TYR A 141 -9.81 15.77 -0.72
C TYR A 141 -9.39 14.55 0.07
N GLN A 142 -8.23 14.57 0.78
CA GLN A 142 -7.83 13.40 1.56
C GLN A 142 -8.89 13.03 2.61
N PHE A 143 -9.09 11.73 2.80
CA PHE A 143 -10.09 11.15 3.69
C PHE A 143 -11.55 11.39 3.30
N THR A 144 -11.79 11.78 2.03
CA THR A 144 -13.12 11.89 1.44
C THR A 144 -13.32 10.88 0.32
N TYR A 145 -14.56 10.77 -0.18
CA TYR A 145 -14.85 9.98 -1.36
C TYR A 145 -15.05 10.90 -2.57
N LYS A 146 -14.39 10.57 -3.68
CA LYS A 146 -14.61 11.17 -5.00
C LYS A 146 -14.84 10.05 -6.01
N TYR A 147 -15.94 10.14 -6.75
CA TYR A 147 -16.32 9.14 -7.77
C TYR A 147 -16.24 7.70 -7.25
N ASN A 148 -16.75 7.47 -6.02
CA ASN A 148 -16.72 6.21 -5.26
C ASN A 148 -15.32 5.69 -4.88
N ILE A 149 -14.29 6.53 -4.96
CA ILE A 149 -12.93 6.19 -4.54
C ILE A 149 -12.60 6.96 -3.26
N TYR A 150 -12.08 6.24 -2.25
CA TYR A 150 -11.56 6.85 -1.03
C TYR A 150 -10.20 7.50 -1.31
N ILE A 151 -10.13 8.81 -1.16
CA ILE A 151 -8.94 9.59 -1.50
C ILE A 151 -7.98 9.64 -0.33
N THR A 152 -6.71 9.28 -0.59
CA THR A 152 -5.61 9.37 0.37
C THR A 152 -4.42 10.07 -0.25
N GLU A 153 -3.53 10.65 0.56
CA GLU A 153 -2.29 11.25 0.06
C GLU A 153 -1.49 10.26 -0.79
N SER A 154 -1.26 9.05 -0.28
CA SER A 154 -0.49 8.03 -0.99
C SER A 154 -1.11 7.62 -2.33
N GLY A 155 -2.44 7.46 -2.39
CA GLY A 155 -3.15 7.19 -3.64
C GLY A 155 -2.99 8.33 -4.65
N LEU A 156 -3.09 9.60 -4.20
CA LEU A 156 -2.89 10.77 -5.07
C LEU A 156 -1.45 10.86 -5.62
N LEU A 157 -0.44 10.55 -4.79
CA LEU A 157 0.96 10.57 -5.21
C LEU A 157 1.29 9.42 -6.17
N ALA A 158 0.72 8.25 -5.95
CA ALA A 158 0.82 7.13 -6.89
C ALA A 158 0.14 7.46 -8.22
N ALA A 159 -1.05 8.00 -8.20
CA ALA A 159 -1.74 8.44 -9.41
C ALA A 159 -0.94 9.53 -10.16
N ALA A 160 -0.28 10.44 -9.43
CA ALA A 160 0.60 11.44 -10.02
C ALA A 160 1.87 10.84 -10.64
N HIS A 161 2.32 9.68 -10.14
CA HIS A 161 3.41 8.93 -10.79
C HIS A 161 2.97 8.41 -12.17
N LEU A 162 1.80 7.79 -12.24
CA LEU A 162 1.23 7.26 -13.50
C LEU A 162 1.01 8.35 -14.54
N CYS A 163 0.33 9.44 -14.17
CA CYS A 163 -0.24 10.36 -15.15
C CYS A 163 0.11 11.83 -14.96
N GLY A 164 0.96 12.14 -13.98
CA GLY A 164 1.33 13.49 -13.60
C GLY A 164 0.24 14.21 -12.80
N GLN A 165 0.66 15.19 -11.99
CA GLN A 165 -0.23 15.93 -11.08
C GLN A 165 -1.34 16.72 -11.79
N GLY A 166 -1.16 17.08 -13.06
CA GLY A 166 -2.18 17.77 -13.86
C GLY A 166 -3.43 16.92 -14.11
N ASN A 167 -3.24 15.64 -14.48
CA ASN A 167 -4.35 14.71 -14.69
C ASN A 167 -5.02 14.30 -13.37
N VAL A 168 -4.25 14.24 -12.27
CA VAL A 168 -4.83 14.04 -10.92
C VAL A 168 -5.80 15.17 -10.57
N LYS A 169 -5.42 16.43 -10.82
CA LYS A 169 -6.29 17.60 -10.60
C LYS A 169 -7.54 17.53 -11.45
N LYS A 170 -7.42 17.25 -12.75
CA LYS A 170 -8.57 17.09 -13.65
C LYS A 170 -9.50 15.97 -13.20
N PHE A 171 -8.95 14.85 -12.71
CA PHE A 171 -9.78 13.79 -12.16
C PHE A 171 -10.56 14.27 -10.93
N LEU A 172 -9.92 14.96 -9.99
CA LEU A 172 -10.57 15.42 -8.77
C LEU A 172 -11.62 16.52 -9.01
N ASP A 173 -11.37 17.41 -9.95
CA ASP A 173 -12.27 18.53 -10.25
C ASP A 173 -13.40 18.15 -11.22
N GLU A 174 -13.08 17.36 -12.26
CA GLU A 174 -13.97 17.15 -13.42
C GLU A 174 -14.37 15.67 -13.61
N GLY A 175 -13.76 14.73 -12.88
CA GLY A 175 -13.98 13.29 -13.09
C GLY A 175 -13.27 12.72 -14.33
N TYR A 176 -12.34 13.48 -14.93
CA TYR A 176 -11.60 13.01 -16.09
C TYR A 176 -10.77 11.77 -15.77
N GLU A 177 -11.10 10.64 -16.39
CA GLU A 177 -10.42 9.37 -16.18
C GLU A 177 -9.26 9.21 -17.16
N PHE A 178 -8.04 9.49 -16.71
CA PHE A 178 -6.83 9.18 -17.45
C PHE A 178 -6.61 7.67 -17.53
N LYS A 179 -6.15 7.19 -18.70
CA LYS A 179 -5.63 5.84 -18.92
C LYS A 179 -4.32 5.92 -19.68
N ASP A 180 -3.36 5.10 -19.29
CA ASP A 180 -2.09 4.98 -20.00
C ASP A 180 -2.19 4.10 -21.26
N ALA A 181 -1.07 3.89 -21.95
CA ALA A 181 -1.01 3.06 -23.14
C ALA A 181 -1.38 1.58 -22.90
N ASN A 182 -1.26 1.10 -21.67
CA ASN A 182 -1.63 -0.25 -21.24
C ASN A 182 -3.05 -0.34 -20.69
N ASN A 183 -3.85 0.73 -20.88
CA ASN A 183 -5.21 0.88 -20.35
C ASN A 183 -5.29 0.89 -18.79
N THR A 184 -4.17 1.18 -18.12
CA THR A 184 -4.15 1.35 -16.66
C THR A 184 -4.77 2.68 -16.29
N SER A 185 -5.79 2.67 -15.45
CA SER A 185 -6.52 3.88 -15.11
C SER A 185 -5.97 4.57 -13.86
N ILE A 186 -6.16 5.89 -13.78
CA ILE A 186 -5.89 6.69 -12.58
C ILE A 186 -6.60 6.11 -11.34
N LYS A 187 -7.82 5.56 -11.50
CA LYS A 187 -8.60 4.94 -10.43
C LYS A 187 -7.89 3.72 -9.84
N THR A 188 -7.22 2.94 -10.70
CA THR A 188 -6.42 1.78 -10.28
C THR A 188 -5.35 2.21 -9.28
N TYR A 189 -4.54 3.24 -9.62
CA TYR A 189 -3.49 3.73 -8.72
C TYR A 189 -4.03 4.36 -7.45
N LEU A 190 -5.10 5.16 -7.55
CA LEU A 190 -5.77 5.73 -6.38
C LEU A 190 -6.21 4.65 -5.38
N THR A 191 -6.68 3.50 -5.86
CA THR A 191 -7.19 2.42 -5.03
C THR A 191 -6.07 1.51 -4.50
N LEU A 192 -5.19 1.03 -5.36
CA LEU A 192 -4.11 0.10 -4.99
C LEU A 192 -3.15 0.71 -3.96
N PHE A 193 -2.81 1.98 -4.14
CA PHE A 193 -1.85 2.68 -3.29
C PHE A 193 -2.51 3.53 -2.20
N SER A 194 -3.76 3.24 -1.88
CA SER A 194 -4.49 3.96 -0.84
C SER A 194 -4.03 3.60 0.57
N GLY A 195 -3.89 4.61 1.44
CA GLY A 195 -3.76 4.46 2.88
C GLY A 195 -2.36 4.19 3.40
N TYR A 196 -1.31 4.30 2.57
CA TYR A 196 0.08 4.23 3.03
C TYR A 196 0.47 5.49 3.81
N ASN A 197 1.20 5.31 4.90
CA ASN A 197 1.77 6.40 5.69
C ASN A 197 3.10 6.82 5.09
N LEU A 198 3.10 7.86 4.26
CA LEU A 198 4.30 8.36 3.59
C LEU A 198 5.07 9.31 4.50
N GLN A 199 6.35 9.00 4.73
CA GLN A 199 7.27 9.81 5.53
C GLN A 199 8.38 10.34 4.62
N PHE A 200 8.41 11.66 4.43
CA PHE A 200 9.45 12.31 3.63
C PHE A 200 10.56 12.83 4.55
N LYS A 201 11.73 12.26 4.42
CA LYS A 201 12.95 12.70 5.12
C LYS A 201 13.53 13.96 4.49
#